data_ce511b1c382fd2eead7c763fd8aefb13
#
_entry.id   ce511b1c382fd2eead7c763fd8aefb13
#
_cell.length_a   1.000
_cell.length_b   1.000
_cell.length_c   1.000
_cell.angle_alpha   90.00
_cell.angle_beta   90.00
_cell.angle_gamma   90.00
#
_symmetry.space_group_name_H-M   'P 1'
#
loop_
_entity.id
_entity.type
_entity.pdbx_description
1 polymer ?
#
loop_
_entity_poly.entity_id
_entity_poly.type
_entity_poly.pdbx_seq_one_letter_code
_entity_poly.pdbx_strand_id
1 'polypeptide(L)'
;EDTEHAVAPIAPDAVREVESKLRVHALFRLPDLTEAVGVERVAPQSVRDLFAVYHDTDDLALFRWGVTLRRRAGGEDAGWHMKLPVEGASEGVRDELRVPLSAGAVGDVPAQLREVVTAFIRGAELMPVVTLRTDRRPYLLYDPDGVAFAELVDDTVSVLDGDEVISKFREIEVEALVPDADLTGPVDLLLA
;
A
#
# COMPACT_ATOMS: atom_id res chain seq x y z
N GLU A 1 22.27 13.28 36.41
CA GLU A 1 22.78 12.77 35.11
C GLU A 1 21.72 11.84 34.56
N ASP A 2 20.78 12.41 33.81
CA ASP A 2 19.78 11.62 33.06
C ASP A 2 20.49 11.02 31.83
N THR A 3 20.75 9.73 31.92
CA THR A 3 21.23 8.96 30.77
C THR A 3 20.01 8.72 29.87
N GLU A 4 19.81 9.58 28.90
CA GLU A 4 18.87 9.38 27.80
C GLU A 4 19.26 8.06 27.09
N HIS A 5 18.51 7.00 27.36
CA HIS A 5 18.68 5.73 26.65
C HIS A 5 18.20 5.98 25.21
N ALA A 6 19.13 6.29 24.32
CA ALA A 6 18.88 6.29 22.89
C ALA A 6 18.39 4.91 22.50
N VAL A 7 17.08 4.78 22.22
CA VAL A 7 16.49 3.57 21.67
C VAL A 7 17.17 3.33 20.31
N ALA A 8 17.79 2.17 20.16
CA ALA A 8 18.41 1.81 18.88
C ALA A 8 17.38 1.92 17.75
N PRO A 9 17.76 2.47 16.58
CA PRO A 9 16.84 2.59 15.46
C PRO A 9 16.34 1.21 15.05
N ILE A 10 15.01 1.05 14.98
CA ILE A 10 14.36 -0.18 14.49
C ILE A 10 14.68 -0.29 13.01
N ALA A 11 15.32 -1.38 12.58
CA ALA A 11 15.56 -1.63 11.15
C ALA A 11 14.20 -1.77 10.42
N PRO A 12 14.04 -1.17 9.21
CA PRO A 12 12.84 -1.40 8.42
C PRO A 12 12.68 -2.87 8.07
N ASP A 13 11.45 -3.37 8.15
CA ASP A 13 11.09 -4.66 7.59
C ASP A 13 10.94 -4.51 6.07
N ALA A 14 11.56 -5.40 5.29
CA ALA A 14 11.59 -5.29 3.83
C ALA A 14 10.84 -6.47 3.20
N VAL A 15 9.84 -6.16 2.37
CA VAL A 15 9.00 -7.15 1.69
C VAL A 15 8.96 -6.84 0.19
N ARG A 16 9.07 -7.89 -0.66
CA ARG A 16 8.79 -7.77 -2.08
C ARG A 16 7.30 -7.94 -2.29
N GLU A 17 6.64 -6.90 -2.79
CA GLU A 17 5.24 -6.93 -3.19
C GLU A 17 5.10 -7.19 -4.69
N VAL A 18 4.08 -7.97 -5.05
CA VAL A 18 3.62 -8.16 -6.41
C VAL A 18 2.12 -7.89 -6.41
N GLU A 19 1.71 -6.78 -7.03
CA GLU A 19 0.32 -6.35 -7.06
C GLU A 19 -0.10 -5.93 -8.47
N SER A 20 -1.38 -6.08 -8.77
CA SER A 20 -2.05 -5.46 -9.92
C SER A 20 -3.11 -4.51 -9.40
N LYS A 21 -3.12 -3.28 -9.90
CA LYS A 21 -4.04 -2.23 -9.49
C LYS A 21 -4.87 -1.76 -10.68
N LEU A 22 -6.19 -1.75 -10.51
CA LEU A 22 -7.17 -1.36 -11.53
C LEU A 22 -8.03 -0.24 -10.97
N ARG A 23 -8.03 0.91 -11.65
CA ARG A 23 -8.98 1.97 -11.34
C ARG A 23 -10.31 1.67 -12.01
N VAL A 24 -11.37 1.59 -11.20
CA VAL A 24 -12.69 1.20 -11.69
C VAL A 24 -13.71 2.34 -11.55
N HIS A 25 -14.77 2.27 -12.34
CA HIS A 25 -15.90 3.19 -12.21
C HIS A 25 -16.65 2.96 -10.90
N ALA A 26 -17.24 4.00 -10.32
CA ALA A 26 -17.98 3.90 -9.05
C ALA A 26 -19.10 2.85 -9.06
N LEU A 27 -19.70 2.59 -10.23
CA LEU A 27 -20.75 1.59 -10.42
C LEU A 27 -20.24 0.21 -10.87
N PHE A 28 -18.91 0.01 -10.87
CA PHE A 28 -18.31 -1.27 -11.18
C PHE A 28 -18.88 -2.35 -10.22
N ARG A 29 -19.26 -3.49 -10.78
CA ARG A 29 -19.72 -4.64 -9.98
C ARG A 29 -18.61 -5.67 -10.01
N LEU A 30 -18.10 -5.98 -8.83
CA LEU A 30 -17.13 -7.06 -8.69
C LEU A 30 -17.76 -8.35 -9.22
N PRO A 31 -17.15 -9.05 -10.19
CA PRO A 31 -17.66 -10.33 -10.68
C PRO A 31 -17.60 -11.40 -9.60
N ASP A 32 -18.18 -12.56 -9.86
CA ASP A 32 -17.97 -13.74 -9.02
C ASP A 32 -16.51 -14.20 -9.17
N LEU A 33 -15.71 -13.93 -8.14
CA LEU A 33 -14.27 -14.18 -8.16
C LEU A 33 -13.93 -15.69 -8.24
N THR A 34 -14.88 -16.59 -7.98
CA THR A 34 -14.71 -18.03 -8.17
C THR A 34 -14.68 -18.44 -9.64
N GLU A 35 -15.08 -17.53 -10.54
CA GLU A 35 -14.96 -17.74 -11.99
C GLU A 35 -13.53 -17.50 -12.53
N ALA A 36 -12.66 -16.89 -11.70
CA ALA A 36 -11.27 -16.65 -12.08
C ALA A 36 -10.47 -17.96 -12.14
N VAL A 37 -9.66 -18.10 -13.19
CA VAL A 37 -8.77 -19.25 -13.31
C VAL A 37 -7.82 -19.33 -12.13
N GLY A 38 -7.72 -20.49 -11.49
CA GLY A 38 -6.88 -20.74 -10.32
C GLY A 38 -7.53 -20.40 -8.99
N VAL A 39 -8.75 -19.86 -8.97
CA VAL A 39 -9.49 -19.56 -7.73
C VAL A 39 -10.53 -20.65 -7.47
N GLU A 40 -10.34 -21.42 -6.41
CA GLU A 40 -11.31 -22.45 -5.96
C GLU A 40 -12.29 -21.90 -4.92
N ARG A 41 -11.81 -20.99 -4.05
CA ARG A 41 -12.62 -20.44 -2.97
C ARG A 41 -12.27 -18.98 -2.69
N VAL A 42 -13.28 -18.19 -2.35
CA VAL A 42 -13.15 -16.79 -1.95
C VAL A 42 -13.68 -16.62 -0.52
N ALA A 43 -12.91 -15.95 0.32
CA ALA A 43 -13.30 -15.66 1.71
C ALA A 43 -13.30 -14.16 1.97
N PRO A 44 -14.49 -13.50 2.06
CA PRO A 44 -14.58 -12.11 2.47
C PRO A 44 -13.97 -11.92 3.87
N GLN A 45 -13.25 -10.81 4.04
CA GLN A 45 -12.65 -10.40 5.30
C GLN A 45 -13.39 -9.20 5.89
N SER A 46 -13.07 -8.85 7.13
CA SER A 46 -13.62 -7.67 7.78
C SER A 46 -13.26 -6.40 7.03
N VAL A 47 -14.22 -5.50 6.85
CA VAL A 47 -14.00 -4.18 6.28
C VAL A 47 -13.00 -3.40 7.15
N ARG A 48 -12.06 -2.70 6.51
CA ARG A 48 -11.04 -1.89 7.18
C ARG A 48 -11.21 -0.42 6.81
N ASP A 49 -11.21 0.46 7.79
CA ASP A 49 -11.15 1.92 7.60
C ASP A 49 -9.69 2.35 7.77
N LEU A 50 -9.06 2.78 6.68
CA LEU A 50 -7.65 3.13 6.63
C LEU A 50 -7.50 4.63 6.45
N PHE A 51 -6.57 5.23 7.20
CA PHE A 51 -6.22 6.64 7.11
C PHE A 51 -4.74 6.77 6.79
N ALA A 52 -4.40 7.33 5.64
CA ALA A 52 -3.03 7.43 5.17
C ALA A 52 -2.65 8.87 4.85
N VAL A 53 -1.53 9.32 5.40
CA VAL A 53 -0.90 10.59 5.06
C VAL A 53 0.34 10.30 4.25
N TYR A 54 0.38 10.77 3.00
CA TYR A 54 1.52 10.64 2.12
C TYR A 54 2.47 11.83 2.30
N HIS A 55 3.75 11.52 2.21
CA HIS A 55 4.83 12.49 2.38
C HIS A 55 5.70 12.52 1.13
N ASP A 56 6.07 13.72 0.72
CA ASP A 56 6.97 13.98 -0.42
C ASP A 56 7.64 15.34 -0.21
N THR A 57 8.48 15.73 -1.14
CA THR A 57 8.99 17.11 -1.22
C THR A 57 7.92 18.02 -1.86
N ASP A 58 8.06 19.33 -1.70
CA ASP A 58 7.17 20.34 -2.30
C ASP A 58 7.01 20.17 -3.83
N ASP A 59 8.08 19.76 -4.50
CA ASP A 59 8.11 19.50 -5.94
C ASP A 59 7.83 18.04 -6.33
N LEU A 60 7.35 17.21 -5.41
CA LEU A 60 6.98 15.80 -5.60
C LEU A 60 8.15 14.95 -6.15
N ALA A 61 9.33 15.10 -5.57
CA ALA A 61 10.52 14.38 -6.01
C ALA A 61 10.38 12.86 -5.90
N LEU A 62 9.80 12.35 -4.80
CA LEU A 62 9.59 10.91 -4.61
C LEU A 62 8.64 10.35 -5.66
N PHE A 63 7.50 11.02 -5.87
CA PHE A 63 6.50 10.63 -6.89
C PHE A 63 7.10 10.54 -8.28
N ARG A 64 7.95 11.50 -8.69
CA ARG A 64 8.62 11.49 -10.00
C ARG A 64 9.57 10.31 -10.17
N TRP A 65 10.11 9.78 -9.09
CA TRP A 65 10.95 8.58 -9.07
C TRP A 65 10.17 7.28 -8.86
N GLY A 66 8.83 7.36 -8.81
CA GLY A 66 7.97 6.21 -8.56
C GLY A 66 8.06 5.67 -7.12
N VAL A 67 8.55 6.48 -6.20
CA VAL A 67 8.60 6.16 -4.77
C VAL A 67 7.36 6.71 -4.08
N THR A 68 6.75 5.93 -3.18
CA THR A 68 5.69 6.42 -2.31
C THR A 68 6.10 6.25 -0.85
N LEU A 69 5.82 7.26 -0.04
CA LEU A 69 6.07 7.26 1.39
C LEU A 69 4.80 7.68 2.12
N ARG A 70 4.26 6.81 2.96
CA ARG A 70 3.03 7.10 3.70
C ARG A 70 3.12 6.66 5.16
N ARG A 71 2.39 7.36 6.02
CA ARG A 71 2.04 6.91 7.35
C ARG A 71 0.58 6.48 7.35
N ARG A 72 0.32 5.19 7.59
CA ARG A 72 -1.03 4.61 7.56
C ARG A 72 -1.46 4.19 8.95
N ALA A 73 -2.65 4.65 9.37
CA ALA A 73 -3.36 4.18 10.54
C ALA A 73 -4.55 3.32 10.12
N GLY A 74 -5.02 2.45 11.00
CA GLY A 74 -6.06 1.46 10.72
C GLY A 74 -5.50 0.21 10.03
N GLY A 75 -6.24 -0.90 10.18
CA GLY A 75 -5.78 -2.21 9.69
C GLY A 75 -4.70 -2.85 10.57
N GLU A 76 -4.33 -4.08 10.20
CA GLU A 76 -3.35 -4.88 10.94
C GLU A 76 -1.91 -4.43 10.66
N ASP A 77 -1.68 -3.81 9.51
CA ASP A 77 -0.40 -3.33 9.03
C ASP A 77 -0.23 -1.80 9.21
N ALA A 78 -0.82 -1.24 10.26
CA ALA A 78 -0.65 0.17 10.59
C ALA A 78 0.84 0.52 10.83
N GLY A 79 1.35 1.52 10.10
CA GLY A 79 2.78 1.86 10.12
C GLY A 79 3.16 2.94 9.12
N TRP A 80 4.46 3.14 9.03
CA TRP A 80 5.09 3.84 7.93
C TRP A 80 5.44 2.85 6.83
N HIS A 81 5.12 3.19 5.60
CA HIS A 81 5.32 2.36 4.42
C HIS A 81 6.01 3.18 3.34
N MET A 82 7.11 2.63 2.83
CA MET A 82 7.80 3.19 1.67
C MET A 82 7.87 2.13 0.58
N LYS A 83 7.27 2.40 -0.57
CA LYS A 83 7.36 1.53 -1.74
C LYS A 83 8.36 2.10 -2.74
N LEU A 84 9.30 1.27 -3.14
CA LEU A 84 10.38 1.59 -4.07
C LEU A 84 10.21 0.81 -5.38
N PRO A 85 10.46 1.41 -6.55
CA PRO A 85 10.47 0.68 -7.80
C PRO A 85 11.64 -0.32 -7.83
N VAL A 86 11.42 -1.46 -8.47
CA VAL A 86 12.44 -2.48 -8.68
C VAL A 86 12.95 -2.39 -10.11
N GLU A 87 14.25 -2.17 -10.27
CA GLU A 87 14.86 -2.06 -11.60
C GLU A 87 14.71 -3.36 -12.39
N GLY A 88 14.23 -3.25 -13.63
CA GLY A 88 14.04 -4.38 -14.54
C GLY A 88 12.85 -5.30 -14.20
N ALA A 89 12.09 -5.03 -13.15
CA ALA A 89 10.89 -5.77 -12.84
C ALA A 89 9.69 -5.29 -13.67
N SER A 90 8.65 -6.14 -13.76
CA SER A 90 7.38 -5.77 -14.37
C SER A 90 6.65 -4.71 -13.52
N GLU A 91 5.70 -4.02 -14.15
CA GLU A 91 4.78 -3.13 -13.46
C GLU A 91 4.07 -3.87 -12.30
N GLY A 92 3.92 -3.21 -11.15
CA GLY A 92 3.30 -3.81 -9.96
C GLY A 92 4.26 -4.53 -9.02
N VAL A 93 5.54 -4.70 -9.38
CA VAL A 93 6.57 -5.25 -8.48
C VAL A 93 7.26 -4.10 -7.75
N ARG A 94 7.22 -4.11 -6.41
CA ARG A 94 7.78 -3.08 -5.54
C ARG A 94 8.56 -3.69 -4.38
N ASP A 95 9.58 -3.00 -3.92
CA ASP A 95 10.16 -3.26 -2.60
C ASP A 95 9.50 -2.35 -1.59
N GLU A 96 8.81 -2.92 -0.59
CA GLU A 96 8.21 -2.16 0.50
C GLU A 96 9.06 -2.25 1.76
N LEU A 97 9.35 -1.08 2.33
CA LEU A 97 9.97 -0.94 3.65
C LEU A 97 8.91 -0.52 4.65
N ARG A 98 8.81 -1.24 5.77
CA ARG A 98 7.83 -0.99 6.84
C ARG A 98 8.52 -0.61 8.14
N VAL A 99 7.96 0.40 8.81
CA VAL A 99 8.41 0.85 10.14
C VAL A 99 7.17 1.10 10.99
N PRO A 100 7.18 0.74 12.29
CA PRO A 100 6.02 0.91 13.16
C PRO A 100 5.54 2.37 13.24
N LEU A 101 4.24 2.59 13.51
CA LEU A 101 3.65 3.92 13.71
C LEU A 101 4.38 4.75 14.78
N SER A 102 4.91 4.09 15.81
CA SER A 102 5.64 4.71 16.91
C SER A 102 6.98 5.32 16.50
N ALA A 103 7.47 5.01 15.31
CA ALA A 103 8.75 5.53 14.82
C ALA A 103 8.71 7.02 14.42
N GLY A 104 7.51 7.60 14.22
CA GLY A 104 7.36 9.02 13.91
C GLY A 104 5.89 9.45 13.88
N ALA A 105 5.64 10.72 14.19
CA ALA A 105 4.33 11.34 14.01
C ALA A 105 4.09 11.77 12.56
N VAL A 106 2.89 12.20 12.22
CA VAL A 106 2.62 12.84 10.92
C VAL A 106 3.53 14.07 10.78
N GLY A 107 4.23 14.16 9.65
CA GLY A 107 5.21 15.23 9.39
C GLY A 107 6.62 14.95 9.93
N ASP A 108 6.78 13.90 10.75
CA ASP A 108 8.09 13.50 11.28
C ASP A 108 8.47 12.11 10.70
N VAL A 109 9.00 12.14 9.48
CA VAL A 109 9.41 10.92 8.77
C VAL A 109 10.56 10.24 9.50
N PRO A 110 10.45 8.93 9.84
CA PRO A 110 11.50 8.18 10.51
C PRO A 110 12.85 8.28 9.77
N ALA A 111 13.93 8.46 10.55
CA ALA A 111 15.28 8.65 10.01
C ALA A 111 15.69 7.52 9.06
N GLN A 112 15.34 6.27 9.40
CA GLN A 112 15.64 5.08 8.59
C GLN A 112 15.04 5.16 7.17
N LEU A 113 13.83 5.70 7.03
CA LEU A 113 13.19 5.89 5.72
C LEU A 113 13.74 7.12 5.00
N ARG A 114 14.03 8.20 5.75
CA ARG A 114 14.62 9.43 5.19
C ARG A 114 16.00 9.15 4.57
N GLU A 115 16.82 8.33 5.24
CA GLU A 115 18.14 7.93 4.73
C GLU A 115 18.05 7.23 3.38
N VAL A 116 17.08 6.33 3.18
CA VAL A 116 16.88 5.60 1.92
C VAL A 116 16.61 6.56 0.76
N VAL A 117 15.85 7.63 0.98
CA VAL A 117 15.44 8.56 -0.08
C VAL A 117 16.33 9.80 -0.22
N THR A 118 17.41 9.88 0.55
CA THR A 118 18.31 11.05 0.57
C THR A 118 18.77 11.48 -0.83
N ALA A 119 19.11 10.51 -1.69
CA ALA A 119 19.54 10.79 -3.07
C ALA A 119 18.42 11.35 -3.95
N PHE A 120 17.17 10.95 -3.71
CA PHE A 120 16.02 11.41 -4.47
C PHE A 120 15.61 12.83 -4.08
N ILE A 121 15.58 13.13 -2.78
CA ILE A 121 15.13 14.42 -2.25
C ILE A 121 16.21 15.51 -2.30
N ARG A 122 17.51 15.15 -2.42
CA ARG A 122 18.63 16.08 -2.55
C ARG A 122 18.67 17.18 -1.47
N GLY A 123 18.29 16.81 -0.24
CA GLY A 123 18.26 17.72 0.91
C GLY A 123 16.99 18.56 1.04
N ALA A 124 15.98 18.36 0.17
CA ALA A 124 14.67 18.96 0.35
C ALA A 124 13.95 18.34 1.56
N GLU A 125 13.04 19.10 2.15
CA GLU A 125 12.23 18.65 3.28
C GLU A 125 11.10 17.73 2.81
N LEU A 126 10.83 16.66 3.58
CA LEU A 126 9.67 15.80 3.39
C LEU A 126 8.52 16.33 4.23
N MET A 127 7.37 16.57 3.60
CA MET A 127 6.18 17.11 4.23
C MET A 127 4.93 16.32 3.84
N PRO A 128 3.84 16.39 4.61
CA PRO A 128 2.54 15.86 4.18
C PRO A 128 2.07 16.55 2.89
N VAL A 129 1.71 15.74 1.87
CA VAL A 129 1.26 16.27 0.57
C VAL A 129 -0.16 15.86 0.22
N VAL A 130 -0.64 14.71 0.72
CA VAL A 130 -2.02 14.26 0.52
C VAL A 130 -2.46 13.35 1.64
N THR A 131 -3.73 13.48 2.03
CA THR A 131 -4.38 12.63 3.01
C THR A 131 -5.49 11.82 2.34
N LEU A 132 -5.47 10.51 2.56
CA LEU A 132 -6.46 9.58 2.02
C LEU A 132 -7.16 8.85 3.16
N ARG A 133 -8.49 8.68 3.01
CA ARG A 133 -9.28 7.74 3.79
C ARG A 133 -9.81 6.67 2.87
N THR A 134 -9.61 5.41 3.23
CA THR A 134 -10.00 4.26 2.40
C THR A 134 -10.93 3.34 3.18
N ASP A 135 -12.13 3.10 2.63
CA ASP A 135 -13.00 2.00 3.02
C ASP A 135 -12.58 0.79 2.19
N ARG A 136 -11.88 -0.17 2.82
CA ARG A 136 -11.29 -1.35 2.18
C ARG A 136 -12.10 -2.60 2.46
N ARG A 137 -12.49 -3.31 1.40
CA ARG A 137 -13.18 -4.61 1.47
C ARG A 137 -12.27 -5.71 0.94
N PRO A 138 -11.61 -6.47 1.81
CA PRO A 138 -10.68 -7.50 1.40
C PRO A 138 -11.36 -8.85 1.19
N TYR A 139 -10.78 -9.64 0.26
CA TYR A 139 -11.17 -10.99 -0.08
C TYR A 139 -9.91 -11.85 -0.21
N LEU A 140 -9.82 -12.94 0.55
CA LEU A 140 -8.76 -13.93 0.35
C LEU A 140 -9.16 -14.90 -0.77
N LEU A 141 -8.27 -15.09 -1.71
CA LEU A 141 -8.40 -16.01 -2.83
C LEU A 141 -7.60 -17.28 -2.54
N TYR A 142 -8.25 -18.42 -2.63
CA TYR A 142 -7.67 -19.71 -2.34
C TYR A 142 -7.60 -20.56 -3.61
N ASP A 143 -6.47 -21.23 -3.77
CA ASP A 143 -6.25 -22.22 -4.83
C ASP A 143 -6.95 -23.58 -4.53
N PRO A 144 -6.91 -24.56 -5.48
CA PRO A 144 -7.46 -25.90 -5.26
C PRO A 144 -6.81 -26.68 -4.12
N ASP A 145 -5.58 -26.36 -3.74
CA ASP A 145 -4.86 -26.97 -2.60
C ASP A 145 -5.24 -26.34 -1.26
N GLY A 146 -6.08 -25.30 -1.27
CA GLY A 146 -6.56 -24.60 -0.10
C GLY A 146 -5.58 -23.57 0.44
N VAL A 147 -4.58 -23.17 -0.33
CA VAL A 147 -3.63 -22.11 0.02
C VAL A 147 -4.24 -20.75 -0.33
N ALA A 148 -4.22 -19.80 0.62
CA ALA A 148 -4.52 -18.40 0.32
C ALA A 148 -3.34 -17.81 -0.48
N PHE A 149 -3.48 -17.71 -1.79
CA PHE A 149 -2.40 -17.29 -2.67
C PHE A 149 -2.42 -15.80 -3.01
N ALA A 150 -3.59 -15.15 -2.90
CA ALA A 150 -3.75 -13.73 -3.17
C ALA A 150 -4.80 -13.07 -2.26
N GLU A 151 -4.64 -11.78 -2.00
CA GLU A 151 -5.69 -10.90 -1.47
C GLU A 151 -6.19 -9.98 -2.59
N LEU A 152 -7.50 -9.95 -2.81
CA LEU A 152 -8.14 -8.92 -3.61
C LEU A 152 -8.75 -7.90 -2.66
N VAL A 153 -8.53 -6.61 -2.90
CA VAL A 153 -9.19 -5.55 -2.14
C VAL A 153 -10.00 -4.64 -3.06
N ASP A 154 -11.21 -4.30 -2.61
CA ASP A 154 -12.10 -3.33 -3.24
C ASP A 154 -12.09 -2.06 -2.38
N ASP A 155 -11.38 -1.05 -2.84
CA ASP A 155 -11.10 0.17 -2.11
C ASP A 155 -11.94 1.34 -2.63
N THR A 156 -12.71 1.96 -1.72
CA THR A 156 -13.31 3.26 -1.95
C THR A 156 -12.44 4.32 -1.26
N VAL A 157 -11.74 5.11 -2.05
CA VAL A 157 -10.76 6.09 -1.58
C VAL A 157 -11.35 7.49 -1.63
N SER A 158 -11.24 8.20 -0.51
CA SER A 158 -11.56 9.63 -0.36
C SER A 158 -10.27 10.42 -0.21
N VAL A 159 -10.08 11.46 -1.03
CA VAL A 159 -9.00 12.43 -0.87
C VAL A 159 -9.50 13.54 0.03
N LEU A 160 -8.72 13.90 1.04
CA LEU A 160 -9.11 14.86 2.06
C LEU A 160 -8.27 16.14 1.99
N ASP A 161 -8.94 17.28 2.18
CA ASP A 161 -8.33 18.55 2.54
C ASP A 161 -8.86 18.94 3.94
N GLY A 162 -8.05 18.79 4.97
CA GLY A 162 -8.52 18.80 6.36
C GLY A 162 -9.56 17.68 6.57
N ASP A 163 -10.77 18.06 6.98
CA ASP A 163 -11.90 17.15 7.20
C ASP A 163 -12.83 17.07 5.96
N GLU A 164 -12.57 17.84 4.91
CA GLU A 164 -13.41 17.89 3.71
C GLU A 164 -12.97 16.84 2.68
N VAL A 165 -13.94 16.13 2.11
CA VAL A 165 -13.69 15.22 0.99
C VAL A 165 -13.72 16.00 -0.31
N ILE A 166 -12.56 16.19 -0.93
CA ILE A 166 -12.41 16.92 -2.19
C ILE A 166 -12.48 16.05 -3.44
N SER A 167 -12.26 14.74 -3.30
CA SER A 167 -12.36 13.78 -4.41
C SER A 167 -12.64 12.38 -3.88
N LYS A 168 -13.27 11.55 -4.73
CA LYS A 168 -13.44 10.12 -4.47
C LYS A 168 -13.13 9.31 -5.71
N PHE A 169 -12.56 8.13 -5.51
CA PHE A 169 -12.38 7.14 -6.56
C PHE A 169 -12.47 5.72 -5.99
N ARG A 170 -12.58 4.74 -6.85
CA ARG A 170 -12.59 3.33 -6.48
C ARG A 170 -11.53 2.58 -7.28
N GLU A 171 -10.84 1.70 -6.60
CA GLU A 171 -9.81 0.84 -7.19
C GLU A 171 -9.92 -0.58 -6.66
N ILE A 172 -9.51 -1.53 -7.49
CA ILE A 172 -9.36 -2.93 -7.13
C ILE A 172 -7.88 -3.24 -7.18
N GLU A 173 -7.36 -3.85 -6.12
CA GLU A 173 -5.99 -4.35 -6.07
C GLU A 173 -6.03 -5.86 -5.93
N VAL A 174 -5.11 -6.56 -6.58
CA VAL A 174 -4.86 -7.99 -6.39
C VAL A 174 -3.40 -8.14 -6.04
N GLU A 175 -3.12 -8.60 -4.82
CA GLU A 175 -1.78 -8.73 -4.26
C GLU A 175 -1.45 -10.20 -4.01
N ALA A 176 -0.24 -10.61 -4.37
CA ALA A 176 0.28 -11.95 -4.09
C ALA A 176 0.59 -12.11 -2.59
N LEU A 177 0.09 -13.19 -1.99
CA LEU A 177 0.37 -13.55 -0.58
C LEU A 177 1.49 -14.59 -0.44
N VAL A 178 1.81 -15.28 -1.52
CA VAL A 178 2.88 -16.29 -1.54
C VAL A 178 3.84 -15.99 -2.70
N PRO A 179 5.11 -16.38 -2.59
CA PRO A 179 6.05 -16.25 -3.68
C PRO A 179 5.53 -16.98 -4.94
N ASP A 180 5.77 -16.37 -6.10
CA ASP A 180 5.41 -16.92 -7.41
C ASP A 180 3.90 -17.16 -7.62
N ALA A 181 3.02 -16.50 -6.85
CA ALA A 181 1.58 -16.56 -7.07
C ALA A 181 1.23 -16.06 -8.47
N ASP A 182 0.42 -16.85 -9.21
CA ASP A 182 -0.10 -16.43 -10.50
C ASP A 182 -1.37 -15.59 -10.31
N LEU A 183 -1.26 -14.27 -10.52
CA LEU A 183 -2.36 -13.31 -10.44
C LEU A 183 -3.13 -13.15 -11.77
N THR A 184 -2.71 -13.84 -12.85
CA THR A 184 -3.27 -13.67 -14.20
C THR A 184 -4.78 -13.94 -14.22
N GLY A 185 -5.22 -15.06 -13.66
CA GLY A 185 -6.64 -15.43 -13.64
C GLY A 185 -7.54 -14.38 -12.98
N PRO A 186 -7.27 -13.96 -11.74
CA PRO A 186 -8.04 -12.88 -11.09
C PRO A 186 -8.00 -11.55 -11.84
N VAL A 187 -6.84 -11.16 -12.39
CA VAL A 187 -6.69 -9.90 -13.14
C VAL A 187 -7.45 -9.94 -14.45
N ASP A 188 -7.37 -11.02 -15.22
CA ASP A 188 -8.08 -11.19 -16.49
C ASP A 188 -9.60 -11.15 -16.29
N LEU A 189 -10.11 -11.76 -15.22
CA LEU A 189 -11.54 -11.69 -14.88
C LEU A 189 -12.01 -10.27 -14.61
N LEU A 190 -11.17 -9.42 -13.96
CA LEU A 190 -11.50 -8.03 -13.67
C LEU A 190 -11.46 -7.13 -14.90
N LEU A 191 -10.71 -7.54 -15.95
CA LEU A 191 -10.55 -6.78 -17.20
C LEU A 191 -11.60 -7.17 -18.27
N ALA A 192 -12.33 -8.27 -18.08
CA ALA A 192 -13.34 -8.77 -19.01
C ALA A 192 -14.67 -7.97 -18.91
#